data_0fd852e6f9e450e7dfcfd0e700fc0e7b
#
_entry.id   0fd852e6f9e450e7dfcfd0e700fc0e7b
#
_cell.length_a   1.000
_cell.length_b   1.000
_cell.length_c   1.000
_cell.angle_alpha   90.00
_cell.angle_beta   90.00
_cell.angle_gamma   90.00
#
_symmetry.space_group_name_H-M   'P 1'
#
loop_
_entity.id
_entity.type
_entity.pdbx_description
1 polymer ?
#
loop_
_entity_poly.entity_id
_entity_poly.type
_entity_poly.pdbx_seq_one_letter_code
_entity_poly.pdbx_strand_id
1 'polypeptide(L)'
;EMSASLVGSEMCIRDSRKWFGTSNNGVYLISADNMEQIHHFTAANSKLLSNNIESLAINDATGEVFIGTDKGLCSYMSDATATNEEMTQDNVWAYPNPVKPDYTGLITITGLSLDADVKIVSTSGTLVNQGRSNGGTYTWNGCDLKGRRVASGIYMVETATSNGEKGTVCKIAIIR
;
A
#
# COMPACT_ATOMS: atom_id res chain seq x y z
N GLU A 1 5.61 31.46 8.89
CA GLU A 1 6.06 30.74 10.11
C GLU A 1 4.99 29.73 10.49
N MET A 2 5.23 28.47 10.14
CA MET A 2 4.35 27.37 10.58
C MET A 2 4.90 26.83 11.89
N SER A 3 4.38 27.32 13.00
CA SER A 3 4.59 26.69 14.31
C SER A 3 3.55 25.55 14.47
N ALA A 4 3.81 24.42 13.85
CA ALA A 4 3.06 23.21 14.15
C ALA A 4 3.71 22.54 15.36
N SER A 5 3.06 22.62 16.51
CA SER A 5 3.44 21.81 17.65
C SER A 5 3.18 20.35 17.31
N LEU A 6 4.24 19.59 17.11
CA LEU A 6 4.17 18.12 16.93
C LEU A 6 3.73 17.52 18.27
N VAL A 7 2.54 16.96 18.31
CA VAL A 7 2.07 16.16 19.44
C VAL A 7 2.34 14.69 19.14
N GLY A 8 3.33 14.18 19.80
CA GLY A 8 3.63 12.78 20.09
C GLY A 8 3.36 11.71 19.03
N SER A 9 4.41 11.08 18.72
CA SER A 9 4.79 9.87 17.98
C SER A 9 4.90 10.04 16.46
N GLU A 10 6.13 10.28 16.07
CA GLU A 10 6.66 9.84 14.80
C GLU A 10 6.51 8.31 14.77
N MET A 11 5.63 7.80 13.91
CA MET A 11 5.49 6.38 13.69
C MET A 11 5.90 6.07 12.28
N CYS A 12 7.06 5.42 12.13
CA CYS A 12 7.56 4.96 10.85
C CYS A 12 6.85 3.64 10.51
N ILE A 13 6.21 3.58 9.35
CA ILE A 13 5.92 2.31 8.71
C ILE A 13 7.27 1.73 8.23
N ARG A 14 7.41 0.42 8.13
CA ARG A 14 8.63 -0.24 7.65
C ARG A 14 9.06 0.15 6.22
N ASP A 15 8.21 0.82 5.46
CA ASP A 15 8.55 1.45 4.17
C ASP A 15 9.23 2.81 4.31
N SER A 16 9.61 3.18 5.54
CA SER A 16 10.23 4.46 5.93
C SER A 16 9.36 5.70 5.73
N ARG A 17 8.12 5.59 5.22
CA ARG A 17 7.18 6.71 5.22
C ARG A 17 6.75 7.05 6.64
N LYS A 18 6.50 8.31 6.91
CA LYS A 18 6.27 8.81 8.27
C LYS A 18 4.90 9.46 8.39
N TRP A 19 4.17 9.05 9.42
CA TRP A 19 2.92 9.67 9.81
C TRP A 19 3.17 10.67 10.94
N PHE A 20 2.68 11.89 10.75
CA PHE A 20 2.78 12.96 11.73
C PHE A 20 1.40 13.46 12.12
N GLY A 21 1.08 13.39 13.41
CA GLY A 21 -0.08 14.07 13.98
C GLY A 21 0.29 15.47 14.48
N THR A 22 -0.60 16.41 14.30
CA THR A 22 -0.43 17.78 14.77
C THR A 22 -1.56 18.20 15.67
N SER A 23 -1.33 19.20 16.53
CA SER A 23 -2.34 19.68 17.49
C SER A 23 -3.46 20.50 16.83
N ASN A 24 -3.32 21.01 15.61
CA ASN A 24 -4.34 21.86 14.98
C ASN A 24 -4.44 21.72 13.46
N ASN A 25 -3.58 20.93 12.85
CA ASN A 25 -3.46 20.89 11.39
C ASN A 25 -3.65 19.49 10.78
N GLY A 26 -4.22 18.57 11.56
CA GLY A 26 -4.53 17.21 11.11
C GLY A 26 -3.31 16.30 11.04
N VAL A 27 -3.34 15.37 10.08
CA VAL A 27 -2.35 14.28 9.92
C VAL A 27 -1.65 14.39 8.58
N TYR A 28 -0.33 14.25 8.60
CA TYR A 28 0.53 14.22 7.42
C TYR A 28 1.12 12.85 7.19
N LEU A 29 1.21 12.43 5.95
CA LEU A 29 2.03 11.34 5.48
C LEU A 29 3.16 11.91 4.61
N ILE A 30 4.38 11.66 5.02
CA ILE A 30 5.60 12.16 4.37
C ILE A 30 6.38 10.98 3.78
N SER A 31 7.03 11.19 2.65
CA SER A 31 7.89 10.21 1.98
C SER A 31 9.08 9.79 2.86
N ALA A 32 9.68 8.65 2.51
CA ALA A 32 10.82 8.07 3.22
C ALA A 32 12.02 9.02 3.33
N ASP A 33 12.28 9.78 2.26
CA ASP A 33 13.36 10.78 2.17
C ASP A 33 13.03 12.13 2.82
N ASN A 34 11.80 12.29 3.37
CA ASN A 34 11.27 13.52 3.95
C ASN A 34 11.15 14.69 2.96
N MET A 35 11.20 14.44 1.67
CA MET A 35 11.18 15.49 0.64
C MET A 35 9.77 15.77 0.12
N GLU A 36 8.86 14.80 0.21
CA GLU A 36 7.54 14.89 -0.38
C GLU A 36 6.43 14.67 0.65
N GLN A 37 5.43 15.55 0.64
CA GLN A 37 4.17 15.37 1.35
C GLN A 37 3.24 14.53 0.48
N ILE A 38 3.05 13.26 0.85
CA ILE A 38 2.21 12.31 0.11
C ILE A 38 0.73 12.60 0.36
N HIS A 39 0.35 12.74 1.64
CA HIS A 39 -1.01 13.07 2.03
C HIS A 39 -1.04 14.10 3.16
N HIS A 40 -2.11 14.89 3.18
CA HIS A 40 -2.48 15.76 4.28
C HIS A 40 -3.98 15.62 4.54
N PHE A 41 -4.33 15.01 5.65
CA PHE A 41 -5.71 14.80 6.09
C PHE A 41 -6.12 15.84 7.12
N THR A 42 -7.23 16.50 6.86
CA THR A 42 -7.89 17.43 7.78
C THR A 42 -9.37 17.10 7.88
N ALA A 43 -10.04 17.59 8.90
CA ALA A 43 -11.49 17.47 9.04
C ALA A 43 -12.28 18.10 7.88
N ALA A 44 -11.65 19.02 7.12
CA ALA A 44 -12.28 19.67 5.97
C ALA A 44 -12.18 18.84 4.67
N ASN A 45 -11.12 18.02 4.50
CA ASN A 45 -10.86 17.29 3.26
C ASN A 45 -10.98 15.77 3.41
N SER A 46 -11.25 15.26 4.60
CA SER A 46 -11.32 13.83 4.88
C SER A 46 -12.41 13.51 5.93
N LYS A 47 -12.51 12.24 6.33
CA LYS A 47 -13.38 11.79 7.43
C LYS A 47 -12.72 11.92 8.81
N LEU A 48 -11.65 12.70 8.91
CA LEU A 48 -10.99 12.97 10.18
C LEU A 48 -11.95 13.75 11.10
N LEU A 49 -12.09 13.30 12.34
CA LEU A 49 -13.08 13.87 13.28
C LEU A 49 -12.66 15.26 13.80
N SER A 50 -11.35 15.50 13.89
CA SER A 50 -10.78 16.78 14.33
C SER A 50 -9.36 16.95 13.77
N ASN A 51 -8.92 18.20 13.65
CA ASN A 51 -7.53 18.50 13.29
C ASN A 51 -6.57 18.41 14.49
N ASN A 52 -7.11 18.27 15.70
CA ASN A 52 -6.32 18.07 16.91
C ASN A 52 -6.04 16.59 17.12
N ILE A 53 -4.83 16.17 16.80
CA ILE A 53 -4.40 14.76 16.89
C ILE A 53 -3.71 14.55 18.22
N GLU A 54 -4.17 13.54 18.96
CA GLU A 54 -3.64 13.17 20.26
C GLU A 54 -2.74 11.94 20.21
N SER A 55 -3.04 11.02 19.28
CA SER A 55 -2.28 9.78 19.13
C SER A 55 -2.38 9.21 17.73
N LEU A 56 -1.34 8.46 17.34
CA LEU A 56 -1.31 7.64 16.13
C LEU A 56 -0.85 6.23 16.51
N ALA A 57 -1.45 5.22 15.89
CA ALA A 57 -1.01 3.84 15.99
C ALA A 57 -1.18 3.15 14.65
N ILE A 58 -0.23 2.31 14.27
CA ILE A 58 -0.24 1.60 13.00
C ILE A 58 -0.31 0.10 13.26
N ASN A 59 -1.20 -0.57 12.57
CA ASN A 59 -1.20 -2.02 12.49
C ASN A 59 -0.31 -2.43 11.31
N ASP A 60 0.91 -2.84 11.59
CA ASP A 60 1.90 -3.22 10.57
C ASP A 60 1.46 -4.40 9.69
N ALA A 61 0.58 -5.25 10.21
CA ALA A 61 0.09 -6.41 9.47
C ALA A 61 -0.94 -6.04 8.39
N THR A 62 -1.74 -5.00 8.64
CA THR A 62 -2.84 -4.58 7.75
C THR A 62 -2.57 -3.27 7.03
N GLY A 63 -1.62 -2.47 7.52
CA GLY A 63 -1.41 -1.09 7.07
C GLY A 63 -2.47 -0.11 7.57
N GLU A 64 -3.34 -0.52 8.51
CA GLU A 64 -4.37 0.36 9.07
C GLU A 64 -3.75 1.31 10.10
N VAL A 65 -3.97 2.60 9.89
CA VAL A 65 -3.51 3.68 10.76
C VAL A 65 -4.68 4.14 11.62
N PHE A 66 -4.57 4.00 12.93
CA PHE A 66 -5.52 4.48 13.91
C PHE A 66 -5.13 5.90 14.33
N ILE A 67 -6.08 6.80 14.28
CA ILE A 67 -5.89 8.23 14.53
C ILE A 67 -6.81 8.64 15.67
N GLY A 68 -6.21 8.87 16.85
CA GLY A 68 -6.89 9.41 18.02
C GLY A 68 -6.92 10.93 17.97
N THR A 69 -8.12 11.49 18.08
CA THR A 69 -8.36 12.93 18.11
C THR A 69 -9.10 13.31 19.39
N ASP A 70 -9.14 14.60 19.72
CA ASP A 70 -9.95 15.15 20.83
C ASP A 70 -11.47 14.91 20.66
N LYS A 71 -11.93 14.47 19.48
CA LYS A 71 -13.32 14.15 19.18
C LYS A 71 -13.60 12.66 18.94
N GLY A 72 -12.60 11.81 19.16
CA GLY A 72 -12.74 10.37 19.04
C GLY A 72 -11.71 9.72 18.12
N LEU A 73 -11.87 8.41 17.93
CA LEU A 73 -10.98 7.55 17.16
C LEU A 73 -11.52 7.38 15.74
N CYS A 74 -10.67 7.52 14.75
CA CYS A 74 -10.91 7.10 13.37
C CYS A 74 -9.73 6.28 12.85
N SER A 75 -9.93 5.58 11.74
CA SER A 75 -8.86 4.85 11.09
C SER A 75 -8.80 5.14 9.59
N TYR A 76 -7.62 4.94 9.03
CA TYR A 76 -7.35 5.04 7.61
C TYR A 76 -6.61 3.78 7.15
N MET A 77 -7.14 3.12 6.12
CA MET A 77 -6.47 1.98 5.51
C MET A 77 -5.39 2.51 4.56
N SER A 78 -4.14 2.43 5.00
CA SER A 78 -2.98 2.78 4.18
C SER A 78 -2.69 1.66 3.17
N ASP A 79 -2.08 2.03 2.06
CA ASP A 79 -1.56 1.11 1.05
C ASP A 79 -0.19 0.51 1.44
N ALA A 80 0.44 1.02 2.49
CA ALA A 80 1.72 0.55 2.99
C ALA A 80 1.52 -0.50 4.09
N THR A 81 1.94 -1.70 3.79
CA THR A 81 2.05 -2.80 4.76
C THR A 81 3.51 -3.06 5.13
N ALA A 82 3.74 -3.79 6.22
CA ALA A 82 5.07 -4.25 6.58
C ALA A 82 5.74 -4.97 5.39
N THR A 83 6.98 -4.61 5.12
CA THR A 83 7.80 -5.27 4.10
C THR A 83 8.39 -6.56 4.64
N ASN A 84 8.52 -7.57 3.78
CA ASN A 84 9.28 -8.77 4.09
C ASN A 84 10.73 -8.61 3.60
N GLU A 85 11.68 -9.04 4.40
CA GLU A 85 13.08 -9.08 3.99
C GLU A 85 13.31 -10.12 2.89
N GLU A 86 12.57 -11.23 2.95
CA GLU A 86 12.63 -12.32 1.98
C GLU A 86 11.25 -12.63 1.41
N MET A 87 11.13 -12.67 0.09
CA MET A 87 9.92 -13.04 -0.63
C MET A 87 9.89 -14.53 -0.92
N THR A 88 9.00 -15.25 -0.26
CA THR A 88 8.80 -16.70 -0.40
C THR A 88 7.41 -17.03 -0.95
N GLN A 89 7.20 -18.28 -1.39
CA GLN A 89 5.89 -18.71 -1.86
C GLN A 89 4.82 -18.72 -0.77
N ASP A 90 5.23 -18.76 0.50
CA ASP A 90 4.33 -18.82 1.63
C ASP A 90 3.88 -17.43 2.07
N ASN A 91 4.70 -16.39 1.83
CA ASN A 91 4.41 -15.05 2.29
C ASN A 91 3.95 -14.08 1.18
N VAL A 92 4.17 -14.40 -0.11
CA VAL A 92 3.71 -13.57 -1.24
C VAL A 92 2.44 -14.17 -1.84
N TRP A 93 1.35 -13.43 -1.74
CA TRP A 93 0.05 -13.84 -2.27
C TRP A 93 -0.77 -12.65 -2.75
N ALA A 94 -1.85 -12.91 -3.47
CA ALA A 94 -2.72 -11.86 -4.02
C ALA A 94 -4.17 -12.05 -3.60
N TYR A 95 -4.89 -10.94 -3.40
CA TYR A 95 -6.31 -10.93 -3.10
C TYR A 95 -7.05 -9.78 -3.80
N PRO A 96 -8.36 -9.96 -4.15
CA PRO A 96 -9.09 -11.23 -4.10
C PRO A 96 -8.51 -12.23 -5.11
N ASN A 97 -8.53 -13.50 -4.77
CA ASN A 97 -8.12 -14.58 -5.65
C ASN A 97 -9.00 -15.83 -5.41
N PRO A 98 -9.87 -16.22 -6.35
CA PRO A 98 -10.03 -15.64 -7.69
C PRO A 98 -10.70 -14.26 -7.72
N VAL A 99 -10.37 -13.49 -8.76
CA VAL A 99 -11.05 -12.22 -9.07
C VAL A 99 -12.33 -12.53 -9.82
N LYS A 100 -13.47 -12.23 -9.23
CA LYS A 100 -14.80 -12.50 -9.80
C LYS A 100 -15.22 -11.45 -10.85
N PRO A 101 -16.21 -11.76 -11.72
CA PRO A 101 -16.65 -10.85 -12.79
C PRO A 101 -17.17 -9.49 -12.30
N ASP A 102 -17.82 -9.50 -11.15
CA ASP A 102 -18.43 -8.33 -10.51
C ASP A 102 -17.43 -7.47 -9.70
N TYR A 103 -16.19 -7.96 -9.53
CA TYR A 103 -15.18 -7.22 -8.79
C TYR A 103 -14.56 -6.10 -9.64
N THR A 104 -14.69 -4.86 -9.17
CA THR A 104 -14.18 -3.65 -9.83
C THR A 104 -13.05 -2.97 -9.05
N GLY A 105 -12.70 -3.49 -7.88
CA GLY A 105 -11.63 -2.97 -7.03
C GLY A 105 -10.22 -3.31 -7.51
N LEU A 106 -9.24 -2.93 -6.73
CA LEU A 106 -7.84 -3.25 -6.96
C LEU A 106 -7.51 -4.65 -6.45
N ILE A 107 -6.73 -5.37 -7.21
CA ILE A 107 -6.13 -6.65 -6.82
C ILE A 107 -4.84 -6.30 -6.10
N THR A 108 -4.70 -6.72 -4.86
CA THR A 108 -3.52 -6.43 -4.04
C THR A 108 -2.61 -7.66 -3.98
N ILE A 109 -1.36 -7.48 -4.30
CA ILE A 109 -0.28 -8.43 -4.06
C ILE A 109 0.43 -7.98 -2.78
N THR A 110 0.58 -8.85 -1.81
CA THR A 110 1.17 -8.56 -0.49
C THR A 110 2.32 -9.51 -0.17
N GLY A 111 3.07 -9.19 0.88
CA GLY A 111 4.23 -9.97 1.30
C GLY A 111 5.51 -9.62 0.56
N LEU A 112 5.54 -8.49 -0.11
CA LEU A 112 6.67 -8.03 -0.89
C LEU A 112 7.76 -7.39 0.00
N SER A 113 8.99 -7.36 -0.51
CA SER A 113 10.06 -6.54 0.05
C SER A 113 9.92 -5.08 -0.40
N LEU A 114 10.64 -4.20 0.26
CA LEU A 114 10.66 -2.77 -0.08
C LEU A 114 11.18 -2.57 -1.51
N ASP A 115 10.47 -1.74 -2.29
CA ASP A 115 10.81 -1.40 -3.68
C ASP A 115 11.01 -2.63 -4.59
N ALA A 116 10.33 -3.75 -4.28
CA ALA A 116 10.40 -4.95 -5.10
C ALA A 116 9.87 -4.68 -6.51
N ASP A 117 10.58 -5.14 -7.50
CA ASP A 117 10.08 -5.16 -8.88
C ASP A 117 8.98 -6.23 -9.02
N VAL A 118 7.85 -5.84 -9.57
CA VAL A 118 6.69 -6.71 -9.80
C VAL A 118 6.34 -6.75 -11.28
N LYS A 119 6.24 -7.95 -11.85
CA LYS A 119 5.75 -8.17 -13.22
C LYS A 119 4.58 -9.12 -13.19
N ILE A 120 3.51 -8.76 -13.88
CA ILE A 120 2.35 -9.61 -14.08
C ILE A 120 2.38 -10.09 -15.53
N VAL A 121 2.46 -11.40 -15.71
CA VAL A 121 2.56 -12.04 -17.02
C VAL A 121 1.42 -13.05 -17.22
N SER A 122 1.01 -13.23 -18.46
CA SER A 122 0.10 -14.33 -18.83
C SER A 122 0.81 -15.69 -18.76
N THR A 123 0.07 -16.78 -18.84
CA THR A 123 0.64 -18.13 -18.94
C THR A 123 1.50 -18.37 -20.18
N SER A 124 1.36 -17.52 -21.22
CA SER A 124 2.24 -17.53 -22.38
C SER A 124 3.51 -16.70 -22.22
N GLY A 125 3.75 -16.09 -21.04
CA GLY A 125 4.90 -15.23 -20.77
C GLY A 125 4.75 -13.79 -21.29
N THR A 126 3.55 -13.41 -21.78
CA THR A 126 3.31 -12.04 -22.24
C THR A 126 3.20 -11.09 -21.04
N LEU A 127 4.00 -10.03 -21.03
CA LEU A 127 3.92 -8.98 -20.00
C LEU A 127 2.58 -8.26 -20.08
N VAL A 128 1.86 -8.22 -18.97
CA VAL A 128 0.53 -7.61 -18.84
C VAL A 128 0.60 -6.32 -18.07
N ASN A 129 1.33 -6.32 -16.96
CA ASN A 129 1.51 -5.15 -16.12
C ASN A 129 2.85 -5.22 -15.38
N GLN A 130 3.38 -4.09 -14.94
CA GLN A 130 4.60 -4.04 -14.16
C GLN A 130 4.65 -2.78 -13.31
N GLY A 131 5.42 -2.85 -12.24
CA GLY A 131 5.69 -1.71 -11.36
C GLY A 131 6.56 -2.11 -10.18
N ARG A 132 6.60 -1.26 -9.18
CA ARG A 132 7.30 -1.51 -7.92
C ARG A 132 6.34 -1.60 -6.75
N SER A 133 6.71 -2.38 -5.76
CA SER A 133 5.98 -2.43 -4.50
C SER A 133 6.01 -1.08 -3.80
N ASN A 134 4.90 -0.74 -3.16
CA ASN A 134 4.81 0.37 -2.23
C ASN A 134 4.73 -0.24 -0.81
N GLY A 135 5.83 -0.14 -0.08
CA GLY A 135 6.00 -0.97 1.11
C GLY A 135 5.99 -2.45 0.75
N GLY A 136 5.23 -3.24 1.50
CA GLY A 136 5.06 -4.69 1.28
C GLY A 136 3.98 -5.07 0.27
N THR A 137 3.41 -4.13 -0.51
CA THR A 137 2.29 -4.39 -1.42
C THR A 137 2.50 -3.81 -2.82
N TYR A 138 1.79 -4.41 -3.78
CA TYR A 138 1.59 -3.87 -5.13
C TYR A 138 0.12 -4.00 -5.50
N THR A 139 -0.47 -2.97 -6.09
CA THR A 139 -1.88 -2.98 -6.51
C THR A 139 -2.02 -3.00 -8.03
N TRP A 140 -2.93 -3.83 -8.52
CA TRP A 140 -3.23 -3.98 -9.94
C TRP A 140 -4.73 -3.85 -10.18
N ASN A 141 -5.11 -3.06 -11.17
CA ASN A 141 -6.51 -2.81 -11.55
C ASN A 141 -7.11 -3.86 -12.51
N GLY A 142 -6.38 -4.94 -12.80
CA GLY A 142 -6.81 -5.98 -13.73
C GLY A 142 -6.79 -5.56 -15.20
N CYS A 143 -5.99 -4.53 -15.55
CA CYS A 143 -5.81 -4.04 -16.91
C CYS A 143 -4.40 -4.32 -17.42
N ASP A 144 -4.28 -4.41 -18.77
CA ASP A 144 -2.99 -4.47 -19.43
C ASP A 144 -2.31 -3.08 -19.48
N LEU A 145 -1.08 -3.02 -19.99
CA LEU A 145 -0.31 -1.77 -20.14
C LEU A 145 -0.99 -0.73 -21.06
N LYS A 146 -2.03 -1.12 -21.80
CA LYS A 146 -2.83 -0.23 -22.65
C LYS A 146 -4.14 0.20 -21.98
N GLY A 147 -4.34 -0.14 -20.71
CA GLY A 147 -5.54 0.15 -19.93
C GLY A 147 -6.75 -0.73 -20.26
N ARG A 148 -6.59 -1.80 -21.04
CA ARG A 148 -7.68 -2.72 -21.37
C ARG A 148 -7.78 -3.81 -20.32
N ARG A 149 -8.99 -4.15 -19.91
CA ARG A 149 -9.23 -5.25 -18.98
C ARG A 149 -8.76 -6.58 -19.56
N VAL A 150 -8.03 -7.35 -18.75
CA VAL A 150 -7.50 -8.65 -19.17
C VAL A 150 -8.60 -9.69 -19.24
N ALA A 151 -8.43 -10.73 -20.07
CA ALA A 151 -9.36 -11.85 -20.22
C ALA A 151 -9.35 -12.78 -19.00
N SER A 152 -10.34 -13.68 -18.93
CA SER A 152 -10.30 -14.80 -17.97
C SER A 152 -9.06 -15.65 -18.19
N GLY A 153 -8.41 -16.04 -17.09
CA GLY A 153 -7.18 -16.83 -17.17
C GLY A 153 -6.39 -16.79 -15.87
N ILE A 154 -5.26 -17.47 -15.90
CA ILE A 154 -4.26 -17.42 -14.82
C ILE A 154 -3.17 -16.44 -15.23
N TYR A 155 -2.83 -15.56 -14.32
CA TYR A 155 -1.73 -14.60 -14.45
C TYR A 155 -0.70 -14.90 -13.38
N MET A 156 0.57 -14.89 -13.77
CA MET A 156 1.69 -15.07 -12.85
C MET A 156 2.21 -13.71 -12.43
N VAL A 157 2.47 -13.56 -11.16
CA VAL A 157 3.14 -12.39 -10.57
C VAL A 157 4.56 -12.81 -10.27
N GLU A 158 5.49 -12.28 -11.03
CA GLU A 158 6.93 -12.50 -10.84
C GLU A 158 7.49 -11.32 -10.06
N THR A 159 8.29 -11.60 -9.03
CA THR A 159 8.86 -10.59 -8.15
C THR A 159 10.38 -10.69 -8.14
N ALA A 160 11.03 -9.54 -7.90
CA ALA A 160 12.47 -9.46 -7.62
C ALA A 160 12.71 -8.40 -6.55
N THR A 161 13.76 -8.54 -5.77
CA THR A 161 14.17 -7.49 -4.82
C THR A 161 14.69 -6.26 -5.56
N SER A 162 14.76 -5.13 -4.87
CA SER A 162 15.33 -3.89 -5.43
C SER A 162 16.79 -4.05 -5.92
N ASN A 163 17.52 -5.01 -5.36
CA ASN A 163 18.89 -5.35 -5.77
C ASN A 163 18.93 -6.32 -6.97
N GLY A 164 17.76 -6.71 -7.51
CA GLY A 164 17.66 -7.62 -8.65
C GLY A 164 17.79 -9.10 -8.29
N GLU A 165 17.78 -9.46 -7.02
CA GLU A 165 17.73 -10.85 -6.61
C GLU A 165 16.34 -11.42 -6.90
N LYS A 166 16.32 -12.68 -7.34
CA LYS A 166 15.09 -13.36 -7.70
C LYS A 166 14.20 -13.53 -6.45
N GLY A 167 12.99 -12.99 -6.51
CA GLY A 167 11.95 -13.23 -5.52
C GLY A 167 11.17 -14.50 -5.83
N THR A 168 9.88 -14.46 -5.59
CA THR A 168 8.98 -15.60 -5.78
C THR A 168 7.93 -15.34 -6.86
N VAL A 169 7.13 -16.36 -7.15
CA VAL A 169 6.02 -16.28 -8.11
C VAL A 169 4.72 -16.67 -7.42
N CYS A 170 3.73 -15.78 -7.43
CA CYS A 170 2.37 -16.13 -7.06
C CYS A 170 1.42 -16.10 -8.27
N LYS A 171 0.21 -16.62 -8.12
CA LYS A 171 -0.77 -16.75 -9.21
C LYS A 171 -2.05 -15.98 -8.88
N ILE A 172 -2.62 -15.35 -9.90
CA ILE A 172 -3.92 -14.68 -9.82
C ILE A 172 -4.85 -15.33 -10.85
N ALA A 173 -5.99 -15.83 -10.39
CA ALA A 173 -7.05 -16.33 -11.26
C ALA A 173 -8.07 -15.21 -11.53
N ILE A 174 -8.28 -14.89 -12.81
CA ILE A 174 -9.30 -13.93 -13.26
C ILE A 174 -10.46 -14.70 -13.88
N ILE A 175 -11.67 -14.42 -13.43
CA ILE A 175 -12.93 -14.95 -13.96
C ILE A 175 -13.74 -13.78 -14.53
N ARG A 176 -14.23 -13.92 -15.73
CA ARG A 176 -15.04 -12.90 -16.44
C ARG A 176 -16.33 -13.51 -16.94
#